data_494149750a59272182e78dde56afe2b2
#
_entry.id   494149750a59272182e78dde56afe2b2
#
_cell.length_a   1.000
_cell.length_b   1.000
_cell.length_c   1.000
_cell.angle_alpha   90.00
_cell.angle_beta   90.00
_cell.angle_gamma   90.00
#
_symmetry.space_group_name_H-M   'P 1'
#
loop_
_entity.id
_entity.type
_entity.pdbx_description
1 polymer ?
#
loop_
_entity_poly.entity_id
_entity_poly.type
_entity_poly.pdbx_seq_one_letter_code
_entity_poly.pdbx_strand_id
1 'polypeptide(L)'
;MRNSSISYIIALFLCSLACHATVVLPNKTTQPLLSVSQQQTYKVSGTVIDAKTHTIIPEAIILLKNLTTGQENTYSCDQYGTYTVVLDVKQSYLLQATAKGYVSSEQIAFKENSNDPEQAPLKMLDFTLSKK
;
A
#
# COMPACT_ATOMS: atom_id res chain seq x y z
N MET A 1 4.67 -61.01 54.85
CA MET A 1 4.05 -59.67 55.00
C MET A 1 5.09 -58.60 55.00
N ARG A 2 5.69 -58.27 53.85
CA ARG A 2 6.59 -57.11 53.87
C ARG A 2 7.24 -56.76 52.52
N ASN A 3 6.63 -57.03 51.41
CA ASN A 3 7.29 -56.76 50.14
C ASN A 3 6.42 -56.00 49.13
N SER A 4 5.30 -55.41 49.56
CA SER A 4 4.48 -54.67 48.61
C SER A 4 4.75 -53.16 48.52
N SER A 5 5.52 -52.62 49.42
CA SER A 5 5.79 -51.16 49.44
C SER A 5 6.96 -50.70 48.58
N ILE A 6 7.89 -51.60 48.29
CA ILE A 6 9.11 -51.24 47.52
C ILE A 6 8.79 -51.27 46.01
N SER A 7 7.89 -52.12 45.58
CA SER A 7 7.50 -52.24 44.18
C SER A 7 6.77 -50.98 43.64
N TYR A 8 6.03 -50.32 44.48
CA TYR A 8 5.29 -49.10 44.08
C TYR A 8 6.23 -47.88 43.86
N ILE A 9 7.28 -47.79 44.63
CA ILE A 9 8.19 -46.67 44.52
C ILE A 9 9.00 -46.75 43.22
N ILE A 10 9.36 -47.95 42.81
CA ILE A 10 10.12 -48.17 41.57
C ILE A 10 9.25 -47.88 40.34
N ALA A 11 7.97 -48.21 40.38
CA ALA A 11 7.03 -47.93 39.30
C ALA A 11 6.78 -46.42 39.13
N LEU A 12 6.71 -45.68 40.24
CA LEU A 12 6.56 -44.22 40.19
C LEU A 12 7.83 -43.52 39.64
N PHE A 13 8.99 -44.08 39.88
CA PHE A 13 10.25 -43.50 39.39
C PHE A 13 10.45 -43.72 37.89
N LEU A 14 9.99 -44.86 37.36
CA LEU A 14 9.97 -45.17 35.95
C LEU A 14 8.99 -44.30 35.15
N CYS A 15 7.86 -43.96 35.74
CA CYS A 15 6.90 -43.07 35.12
C CYS A 15 7.41 -41.63 35.01
N SER A 16 8.22 -41.18 35.97
CA SER A 16 8.83 -39.85 35.96
C SER A 16 9.90 -39.72 34.88
N LEU A 17 10.64 -40.78 34.57
CA LEU A 17 11.64 -40.74 33.50
C LEU A 17 11.01 -40.73 32.10
N ALA A 18 9.86 -41.31 31.94
CA ALA A 18 9.18 -41.35 30.65
C ALA A 18 8.60 -39.97 30.25
N CYS A 19 8.29 -39.12 31.23
CA CYS A 19 7.79 -37.78 30.98
C CYS A 19 8.88 -36.80 30.52
N HIS A 20 10.15 -37.12 30.70
CA HIS A 20 11.25 -36.26 30.27
C HIS A 20 11.72 -36.56 28.85
N ALA A 21 11.21 -37.56 28.23
CA ALA A 21 11.51 -37.91 26.85
C ALA A 21 10.62 -37.18 25.83
N THR A 22 9.76 -36.27 26.26
CA THR A 22 9.20 -35.29 25.36
C THR A 22 10.29 -34.33 24.98
N VAL A 23 11.16 -34.80 24.12
CA VAL A 23 11.94 -33.94 23.30
C VAL A 23 10.98 -32.94 22.70
N VAL A 24 11.07 -31.72 23.15
CA VAL A 24 10.61 -30.61 22.38
C VAL A 24 11.33 -30.73 21.04
N LEU A 25 10.70 -31.37 20.11
CA LEU A 25 11.07 -31.20 18.72
C LEU A 25 11.12 -29.71 18.53
N PRO A 26 12.23 -29.14 18.09
CA PRO A 26 12.15 -27.80 17.59
C PRO A 26 11.10 -27.88 16.48
N ASN A 27 9.91 -27.43 16.79
CA ASN A 27 9.02 -27.00 15.75
C ASN A 27 9.83 -26.00 14.95
N LYS A 28 10.53 -26.48 13.94
CA LYS A 28 10.68 -25.68 12.74
C LYS A 28 9.25 -25.51 12.25
N THR A 29 8.52 -24.65 12.94
CA THR A 29 7.48 -23.91 12.33
C THR A 29 8.23 -23.12 11.27
N THR A 30 8.36 -23.74 10.13
CA THR A 30 8.53 -23.02 8.88
C THR A 30 7.26 -22.20 8.80
N GLN A 31 7.26 -21.07 9.49
CA GLN A 31 6.31 -20.02 9.16
C GLN A 31 6.57 -19.79 7.68
N PRO A 32 5.57 -20.02 6.81
CA PRO A 32 5.69 -19.48 5.49
C PRO A 32 5.98 -18.02 5.73
N LEU A 33 7.14 -17.56 5.33
CA LEU A 33 7.42 -16.16 5.15
C LEU A 33 6.32 -15.71 4.20
N LEU A 34 5.23 -15.21 4.79
CA LEU A 34 4.29 -14.39 4.05
C LEU A 34 5.16 -13.27 3.56
N SER A 35 5.63 -13.42 2.34
CA SER A 35 6.20 -12.34 1.59
C SER A 35 5.06 -11.34 1.49
N VAL A 36 4.97 -10.45 2.48
CA VAL A 36 4.19 -9.24 2.35
C VAL A 36 4.84 -8.57 1.17
N SER A 37 4.27 -8.76 0.01
CA SER A 37 4.63 -8.01 -1.18
C SER A 37 4.38 -6.55 -0.79
N GLN A 38 5.44 -5.85 -0.39
CA GLN A 38 5.36 -4.42 -0.12
C GLN A 38 4.98 -3.77 -1.42
N GLN A 39 3.71 -3.40 -1.51
CA GLN A 39 3.20 -2.64 -2.64
C GLN A 39 3.87 -1.27 -2.57
N GLN A 40 4.84 -1.06 -3.43
CA GLN A 40 5.52 0.22 -3.52
C GLN A 40 4.58 1.23 -4.17
N THR A 41 4.36 2.32 -3.48
CA THR A 41 3.51 3.42 -3.93
C THR A 41 4.30 4.72 -3.96
N TYR A 42 3.90 5.63 -4.83
CA TYR A 42 4.41 7.00 -4.85
C TYR A 42 3.25 8.00 -4.81
N LYS A 43 3.55 9.20 -4.36
CA LYS A 43 2.56 10.29 -4.28
C LYS A 43 2.76 11.26 -5.43
N VAL A 44 1.66 11.59 -6.08
CA VAL A 44 1.58 12.72 -7.02
C VAL A 44 0.74 13.79 -6.38
N SER A 45 1.29 14.99 -6.26
CA SER A 45 0.61 16.15 -5.70
C SER A 45 0.75 17.32 -6.66
N GLY A 46 -0.18 18.26 -6.61
CA GLY A 46 -0.12 19.44 -7.45
C GLY A 46 -1.31 20.36 -7.22
N THR A 47 -1.35 21.43 -7.99
CA THR A 47 -2.41 22.44 -7.97
C THR A 47 -3.10 22.53 -9.32
N VAL A 48 -4.37 22.96 -9.29
CA VAL A 48 -5.14 23.26 -10.51
C VAL A 48 -5.34 24.76 -10.59
N ILE A 49 -4.89 25.36 -11.68
CA ILE A 49 -4.89 26.82 -11.90
C ILE A 49 -5.59 27.21 -13.19
N ASP A 50 -6.11 28.43 -13.23
CA ASP A 50 -6.66 29.08 -14.44
C ASP A 50 -5.53 29.53 -15.37
N ALA A 51 -5.61 29.20 -16.65
CA ALA A 51 -4.60 29.51 -17.66
C ALA A 51 -4.37 31.01 -17.87
N LYS A 52 -5.39 31.85 -17.70
CA LYS A 52 -5.31 33.29 -17.94
C LYS A 52 -4.94 34.07 -16.70
N THR A 53 -5.57 33.72 -15.58
CA THR A 53 -5.45 34.52 -14.35
C THR A 53 -4.41 33.96 -13.39
N HIS A 54 -3.93 32.73 -13.62
CA HIS A 54 -3.02 31.99 -12.74
C HIS A 54 -3.55 31.83 -11.31
N THR A 55 -4.87 31.97 -11.15
CA THR A 55 -5.55 31.78 -9.86
C THR A 55 -5.87 30.29 -9.67
N ILE A 56 -5.85 29.85 -8.43
CA ILE A 56 -6.25 28.50 -8.06
C ILE A 56 -7.71 28.25 -8.41
N ILE A 57 -8.03 27.04 -8.82
CA ILE A 57 -9.38 26.57 -9.08
C ILE A 57 -9.76 25.60 -7.96
N PRO A 58 -10.49 26.05 -6.93
CA PRO A 58 -10.94 25.19 -5.85
C PRO A 58 -11.94 24.16 -6.38
N GLU A 59 -12.04 23.02 -5.68
CA GLU A 59 -13.00 21.96 -5.99
C GLU A 59 -12.88 21.38 -7.42
N ALA A 60 -11.75 21.59 -8.08
CA ALA A 60 -11.46 20.89 -9.31
C ALA A 60 -11.40 19.36 -9.07
N ILE A 61 -11.68 18.59 -10.08
CA ILE A 61 -11.72 17.13 -10.01
C ILE A 61 -10.55 16.56 -10.83
N ILE A 62 -9.78 15.69 -10.22
CA ILE A 62 -8.77 14.89 -10.89
C ILE A 62 -9.35 13.53 -11.23
N LEU A 63 -9.39 13.22 -12.51
CA LEU A 63 -9.73 11.92 -13.03
C LEU A 63 -8.45 11.08 -13.10
N LEU A 64 -8.45 9.94 -12.46
CA LEU A 64 -7.37 8.97 -12.47
C LEU A 64 -7.86 7.70 -13.14
N LYS A 65 -7.26 7.35 -14.25
CA LYS A 65 -7.50 6.08 -14.94
C LYS A 65 -6.29 5.18 -14.84
N ASN A 66 -6.47 4.01 -14.26
CA ASN A 66 -5.46 2.98 -14.23
C ASN A 66 -5.47 2.23 -15.57
N LEU A 67 -4.41 2.33 -16.34
CA LEU A 67 -4.30 1.68 -17.66
C LEU A 67 -4.06 0.18 -17.57
N THR A 68 -3.56 -0.30 -16.44
CA THR A 68 -3.28 -1.72 -16.24
C THR A 68 -4.55 -2.49 -15.90
N THR A 69 -5.41 -1.92 -15.07
CA THR A 69 -6.66 -2.57 -14.60
C THR A 69 -7.92 -2.04 -15.29
N GLY A 70 -7.86 -0.87 -15.94
CA GLY A 70 -9.00 -0.17 -16.49
C GLY A 70 -9.86 0.57 -15.47
N GLN A 71 -9.47 0.57 -14.20
CA GLN A 71 -10.22 1.22 -13.13
C GLN A 71 -10.10 2.75 -13.23
N GLU A 72 -11.19 3.46 -13.00
CA GLU A 72 -11.25 4.91 -12.96
C GLU A 72 -11.65 5.38 -11.55
N ASN A 73 -10.95 6.39 -11.06
CA ASN A 73 -11.23 7.02 -9.77
C ASN A 73 -11.24 8.54 -9.93
N THR A 74 -11.95 9.22 -9.06
CA THR A 74 -12.02 10.69 -9.03
C THR A 74 -11.57 11.20 -7.67
N TYR A 75 -10.79 12.29 -7.69
CA TYR A 75 -10.29 12.97 -6.49
C TYR A 75 -10.66 14.44 -6.59
N SER A 76 -11.27 14.98 -5.55
CA SER A 76 -11.56 16.42 -5.48
C SER A 76 -10.35 17.17 -4.92
N CYS A 77 -10.03 18.29 -5.54
CA CYS A 77 -9.09 19.23 -4.96
C CYS A 77 -9.66 19.89 -3.71
N ASP A 78 -8.80 20.34 -2.82
CA ASP A 78 -9.19 21.11 -1.64
C ASP A 78 -9.53 22.58 -2.00
N GLN A 79 -9.84 23.37 -0.97
CA GLN A 79 -10.14 24.80 -1.10
C GLN A 79 -8.98 25.64 -1.68
N TYR A 80 -7.78 25.09 -1.67
CA TYR A 80 -6.58 25.71 -2.24
C TYR A 80 -6.23 25.17 -3.63
N GLY A 81 -7.15 24.42 -4.25
CA GLY A 81 -6.94 23.78 -5.55
C GLY A 81 -5.88 22.71 -5.55
N THR A 82 -5.48 22.22 -4.38
CA THR A 82 -4.42 21.20 -4.23
C THR A 82 -5.01 19.80 -4.23
N TYR A 83 -4.33 18.87 -4.83
CA TYR A 83 -4.68 17.47 -4.81
C TYR A 83 -3.47 16.59 -4.47
N THR A 84 -3.75 15.40 -3.97
CA THR A 84 -2.76 14.35 -3.76
C THR A 84 -3.36 13.00 -4.11
N VAL A 85 -2.70 12.25 -4.97
CA VAL A 85 -3.07 10.88 -5.32
C VAL A 85 -1.92 9.93 -5.04
N VAL A 86 -2.25 8.71 -4.64
CA VAL A 86 -1.27 7.66 -4.38
C VAL A 86 -1.37 6.63 -5.50
N LEU A 87 -0.26 6.35 -6.14
CA LEU A 87 -0.15 5.49 -7.30
C LEU A 87 0.77 4.30 -7.01
N ASP A 88 0.48 3.16 -7.61
CA ASP A 88 1.32 1.97 -7.53
C ASP A 88 2.46 2.07 -8.55
N VAL A 89 3.69 1.83 -8.11
CA VAL A 89 4.89 1.89 -8.97
C VAL A 89 4.84 0.93 -10.15
N LYS A 90 4.15 -0.19 -10.01
CA LYS A 90 4.08 -1.24 -11.04
C LYS A 90 2.98 -1.02 -12.09
N GLN A 91 2.21 0.05 -11.96
CA GLN A 91 1.06 0.29 -12.83
C GLN A 91 1.23 1.59 -13.63
N SER A 92 0.46 1.69 -14.70
CA SER A 92 0.43 2.89 -15.55
C SER A 92 -0.90 3.61 -15.37
N TYR A 93 -0.84 4.92 -15.36
CA TYR A 93 -2.00 5.77 -15.10
C TYR A 93 -2.13 6.91 -16.10
N LEU A 94 -3.37 7.37 -16.32
CA LEU A 94 -3.67 8.65 -16.93
C LEU A 94 -4.32 9.57 -15.90
N LEU A 95 -3.82 10.78 -15.80
CA LEU A 95 -4.39 11.84 -14.98
C LEU A 95 -4.94 12.94 -15.87
N GLN A 96 -6.11 13.47 -15.51
CA GLN A 96 -6.75 14.59 -16.17
C GLN A 96 -7.45 15.47 -15.13
N ALA A 97 -7.31 16.77 -15.24
CA ALA A 97 -8.04 17.70 -14.40
C ALA A 97 -9.27 18.23 -15.13
N THR A 98 -10.36 18.42 -14.40
CA THR A 98 -11.60 19.05 -14.89
C THR A 98 -12.20 19.94 -13.80
N ALA A 99 -12.88 21.00 -14.21
CA ALA A 99 -13.62 21.86 -13.31
C ALA A 99 -14.85 22.45 -14.02
N LYS A 100 -15.87 22.80 -13.25
CA LYS A 100 -17.08 23.41 -13.77
C LYS A 100 -16.77 24.75 -14.45
N GLY A 101 -17.19 24.90 -15.72
CA GLY A 101 -16.94 26.11 -16.51
C GLY A 101 -15.58 26.18 -17.17
N TYR A 102 -14.78 25.12 -17.06
CA TYR A 102 -13.47 24.98 -17.68
C TYR A 102 -13.44 23.86 -18.72
N VAL A 103 -12.52 23.97 -19.65
CA VAL A 103 -12.16 22.87 -20.55
C VAL A 103 -11.29 21.91 -19.76
N SER A 104 -11.52 20.60 -19.88
CA SER A 104 -10.68 19.59 -19.24
C SER A 104 -9.23 19.72 -19.72
N SER A 105 -8.28 19.43 -18.85
CA SER A 105 -6.87 19.41 -19.24
C SER A 105 -6.57 18.28 -20.24
N GLU A 106 -5.40 18.34 -20.84
CA GLU A 106 -4.85 17.17 -21.52
C GLU A 106 -4.67 16.01 -20.53
N GLN A 107 -4.72 14.78 -21.06
CA GLN A 107 -4.42 13.59 -20.26
C GLN A 107 -2.92 13.42 -20.15
N ILE A 108 -2.44 13.31 -18.94
CA ILE A 108 -1.01 13.11 -18.65
C ILE A 108 -0.79 11.66 -18.26
N ALA A 109 0.03 10.97 -19.05
CA ALA A 109 0.40 9.60 -18.78
C ALA A 109 1.48 9.54 -17.67
N PHE A 110 1.24 8.70 -16.71
CA PHE A 110 2.14 8.46 -15.59
C PHE A 110 2.57 7.00 -15.58
N LYS A 111 3.85 6.76 -15.73
CA LYS A 111 4.46 5.44 -15.61
C LYS A 111 5.78 5.61 -14.86
N GLU A 112 5.86 5.03 -13.70
CA GLU A 112 7.12 5.03 -12.96
C GLU A 112 7.98 3.84 -13.42
N ASN A 113 9.20 4.14 -13.81
CA ASN A 113 10.22 3.14 -14.14
C ASN A 113 11.34 3.10 -13.10
N SER A 114 11.09 3.58 -11.87
CA SER A 114 12.15 3.62 -10.88
C SER A 114 12.51 2.21 -10.41
N ASN A 115 13.74 1.82 -10.69
CA ASN A 115 14.34 0.61 -10.13
C ASN A 115 14.83 0.82 -8.68
N ASP A 116 14.56 1.99 -8.11
CA ASP A 116 14.99 2.34 -6.76
C ASP A 116 13.81 2.26 -5.78
N PRO A 117 13.77 1.21 -4.94
CA PRO A 117 12.68 0.99 -4.02
C PRO A 117 12.66 1.94 -2.82
N GLU A 118 13.72 2.69 -2.58
CA GLU A 118 13.87 3.46 -1.33
C GLU A 118 13.43 4.93 -1.44
N GLN A 119 13.17 5.40 -2.64
CA GLN A 119 12.63 6.73 -2.88
C GLN A 119 11.32 6.64 -3.65
N ALA A 120 10.21 6.63 -2.91
CA ALA A 120 8.93 7.00 -3.50
C ALA A 120 8.92 8.54 -3.66
N PRO A 121 9.33 9.09 -4.80
CA PRO A 121 9.44 10.52 -4.96
C PRO A 121 8.06 11.13 -4.94
N LEU A 122 7.91 12.19 -4.16
CA LEU A 122 6.80 13.10 -4.31
C LEU A 122 6.96 13.77 -5.69
N LYS A 123 6.08 13.45 -6.62
CA LYS A 123 6.06 14.13 -7.92
C LYS A 123 5.07 15.28 -7.86
N MET A 124 5.53 16.44 -8.30
CA MET A 124 4.69 17.61 -8.45
C MET A 124 4.16 17.68 -9.88
N LEU A 125 2.85 17.79 -10.01
CA LEU A 125 2.17 17.88 -11.31
C LEU A 125 1.03 18.89 -11.22
N ASP A 126 1.24 20.08 -11.76
CA ASP A 126 0.23 21.14 -11.80
C ASP A 126 -0.58 21.06 -13.09
N PHE A 127 -1.88 21.29 -12.98
CA PHE A 127 -2.79 21.35 -14.12
C PHE A 127 -3.22 22.80 -14.38
N THR A 128 -3.23 23.16 -15.66
CA THR A 128 -3.73 24.45 -16.11
C THR A 128 -4.99 24.27 -16.93
N LEU A 129 -6.08 24.92 -16.54
CA LEU A 129 -7.38 24.83 -17.22
C LEU A 129 -7.76 26.17 -17.85
N SER A 130 -8.32 26.11 -19.06
CA SER A 130 -8.89 27.27 -19.76
C SER A 130 -10.38 27.35 -19.56
N LYS A 131 -10.93 28.54 -19.35
CA LYS A 131 -12.38 28.75 -19.33
C LYS A 131 -13.00 28.44 -20.68
N LYS A 132 -14.20 27.88 -20.66
CA LYS A 132 -15.04 27.68 -21.85
C LYS A 132 -15.50 28.97 -22.45
#